data_f9365b642b06785a2211e6e710ae3a2f
#
_entry.id   f9365b642b06785a2211e6e710ae3a2f
#
_cell.length_a   1.000
_cell.length_b   1.000
_cell.length_c   1.000
_cell.angle_alpha   90.00
_cell.angle_beta   90.00
_cell.angle_gamma   90.00
#
_symmetry.space_group_name_H-M   'P 1'
#
loop_
_entity.id
_entity.type
_entity.pdbx_description
1 polymer ?
#
loop_
_entity_poly.entity_id
_entity_poly.type
_entity_poly.pdbx_seq_one_letter_code
_entity_poly.pdbx_strand_id
1 'polypeptide(L)'
;MTLRGLMSLLCLCSVSAFAQTHPFTDDLGRVVQVPDNPKRIVSMHDLDITIPLIELGVPPVASHGRTRPDGSHYLRSSAMLTGVDFDNSDIKFIGTADIDLEAVAAAKPDLIITEPNRNVPIEQLAKIAPTVSIDHLLGSAPRIYGKLAELTGTQARLAILNRRYQTQIEQLKQTIDTHKITVSVIQANN
;
A
#
# COMPACT_ATOMS: atom_id res chain seq x y z
N MET A 1 16.29 26.26 -63.07
CA MET A 1 16.42 25.06 -62.21
C MET A 1 15.79 25.38 -60.87
N THR A 2 14.59 24.91 -60.65
CA THR A 2 13.77 25.19 -59.45
C THR A 2 13.83 24.00 -58.51
N LEU A 3 14.45 24.18 -57.36
CA LEU A 3 14.59 23.16 -56.28
C LEU A 3 13.29 23.15 -55.44
N ARG A 4 12.46 22.14 -55.61
CA ARG A 4 11.25 21.92 -54.81
C ARG A 4 11.68 21.26 -53.46
N GLY A 5 11.61 22.02 -52.38
CA GLY A 5 11.77 21.51 -51.01
C GLY A 5 10.56 20.64 -50.64
N LEU A 6 10.81 19.36 -50.37
CA LEU A 6 9.84 18.40 -49.83
C LEU A 6 9.78 18.59 -48.31
N MET A 7 8.75 19.27 -47.82
CA MET A 7 8.52 19.45 -46.37
C MET A 7 7.78 18.22 -45.86
N SER A 8 8.54 17.30 -45.21
CA SER A 8 8.00 16.10 -44.59
C SER A 8 7.32 16.48 -43.27
N LEU A 9 5.99 16.42 -43.26
CA LEU A 9 5.17 16.65 -42.05
C LEU A 9 5.24 15.42 -41.16
N LEU A 10 6.08 15.48 -40.11
CA LEU A 10 6.18 14.44 -39.10
C LEU A 10 4.95 14.54 -38.17
N CYS A 11 3.94 13.69 -38.41
CA CYS A 11 2.77 13.58 -37.55
C CYS A 11 3.18 12.83 -36.27
N LEU A 12 3.44 13.54 -35.16
CA LEU A 12 3.61 12.92 -33.83
C LEU A 12 2.24 12.42 -33.36
N CYS A 13 1.95 11.15 -33.59
CA CYS A 13 0.85 10.47 -32.93
C CYS A 13 1.21 10.30 -31.44
N SER A 14 0.66 11.15 -30.58
CA SER A 14 0.68 10.96 -29.12
C SER A 14 -0.14 9.71 -28.79
N VAL A 15 0.52 8.58 -28.62
CA VAL A 15 -0.11 7.37 -28.07
C VAL A 15 -0.33 7.63 -26.59
N SER A 16 -1.56 7.96 -26.21
CA SER A 16 -1.97 7.94 -24.81
C SER A 16 -1.87 6.48 -24.34
N ALA A 17 -0.82 6.15 -23.60
CA ALA A 17 -0.73 4.87 -22.93
C ALA A 17 -1.82 4.82 -21.85
N PHE A 18 -2.96 4.22 -22.15
CA PHE A 18 -3.92 3.84 -21.12
C PHE A 18 -3.22 2.81 -20.22
N ALA A 19 -3.13 3.12 -18.93
CA ALA A 19 -2.67 2.14 -17.96
C ALA A 19 -3.59 0.92 -18.04
N GLN A 20 -3.01 -0.27 -18.24
CA GLN A 20 -3.77 -1.51 -18.20
C GLN A 20 -4.36 -1.69 -16.81
N THR A 21 -5.59 -2.16 -16.74
CA THR A 21 -6.33 -2.39 -15.50
C THR A 21 -6.91 -3.79 -15.48
N HIS A 22 -7.07 -4.33 -14.26
CA HIS A 22 -7.77 -5.60 -14.03
C HIS A 22 -8.82 -5.45 -12.93
N PRO A 23 -9.85 -6.32 -12.92
CA PRO A 23 -10.83 -6.32 -11.84
C PRO A 23 -10.23 -6.93 -10.57
N PHE A 24 -10.41 -6.25 -9.43
CA PHE A 24 -10.06 -6.74 -8.11
C PHE A 24 -11.30 -6.74 -7.20
N THR A 25 -11.57 -7.84 -6.51
CA THR A 25 -12.65 -7.91 -5.52
C THR A 25 -12.12 -7.57 -4.14
N ASP A 26 -12.57 -6.45 -3.59
CA ASP A 26 -12.16 -5.98 -2.27
C ASP A 26 -12.94 -6.66 -1.12
N ASP A 27 -12.58 -6.31 0.13
CA ASP A 27 -13.18 -6.94 1.31
C ASP A 27 -14.60 -6.45 1.63
N LEU A 28 -15.09 -5.46 0.90
CA LEU A 28 -16.51 -5.07 0.90
C LEU A 28 -17.32 -5.78 -0.19
N GLY A 29 -16.69 -6.71 -0.94
CA GLY A 29 -17.34 -7.42 -2.06
C GLY A 29 -17.52 -6.60 -3.32
N ARG A 30 -16.86 -5.42 -3.42
CA ARG A 30 -16.93 -4.56 -4.61
C ARG A 30 -15.87 -4.99 -5.62
N VAL A 31 -16.23 -4.94 -6.91
CA VAL A 31 -15.27 -5.14 -8.00
C VAL A 31 -14.76 -3.77 -8.44
N VAL A 32 -13.47 -3.53 -8.27
CA VAL A 32 -12.80 -2.27 -8.61
C VAL A 32 -11.82 -2.52 -9.74
N GLN A 33 -11.82 -1.67 -10.78
CA GLN A 33 -10.80 -1.69 -11.82
C GLN A 33 -9.53 -1.02 -11.28
N VAL A 34 -8.50 -1.80 -11.06
CA VAL A 34 -7.22 -1.34 -10.49
C VAL A 34 -6.12 -1.38 -11.55
N PRO A 35 -5.14 -0.45 -11.53
CA PRO A 35 -3.99 -0.51 -12.42
C PRO A 35 -3.19 -1.80 -12.24
N ASP A 36 -2.72 -2.41 -13.33
CA ASP A 36 -1.89 -3.62 -13.29
C ASP A 36 -0.56 -3.39 -12.55
N ASN A 37 -0.08 -2.16 -12.52
CA ASN A 37 1.18 -1.79 -11.90
C ASN A 37 1.08 -0.39 -11.29
N PRO A 38 0.38 -0.22 -10.17
CA PRO A 38 0.21 1.06 -9.52
C PRO A 38 1.56 1.64 -9.08
N LYS A 39 1.76 2.94 -9.33
CA LYS A 39 3.00 3.65 -9.04
C LYS A 39 2.85 4.68 -7.93
N ARG A 40 1.63 5.13 -7.71
CA ARG A 40 1.32 6.19 -6.76
C ARG A 40 0.22 5.75 -5.80
N ILE A 41 0.60 4.86 -4.89
CA ILE A 41 -0.32 4.29 -3.92
C ILE A 41 -0.48 5.25 -2.73
N VAL A 42 -1.71 5.53 -2.34
CA VAL A 42 -2.03 6.16 -1.06
C VAL A 42 -2.57 5.11 -0.09
N SER A 43 -1.98 5.06 1.10
CA SER A 43 -2.35 4.13 2.16
C SER A 43 -3.12 4.81 3.28
N MET A 44 -4.29 4.28 3.61
CA MET A 44 -5.13 4.81 4.70
C MET A 44 -4.87 4.13 6.05
N HIS A 45 -3.88 3.23 6.16
CA HIS A 45 -3.53 2.59 7.42
C HIS A 45 -2.03 2.39 7.56
N ASP A 46 -1.43 3.06 8.57
CA ASP A 46 0.01 3.13 8.79
C ASP A 46 0.66 1.78 9.15
N LEU A 47 -0.06 0.90 9.84
CA LEU A 47 0.48 -0.39 10.31
C LEU A 47 0.19 -1.52 9.31
N ASP A 48 -1.09 -1.79 9.01
CA ASP A 48 -1.51 -3.00 8.30
C ASP A 48 -1.50 -2.87 6.77
N ILE A 49 -1.31 -1.64 6.24
CA ILE A 49 -1.19 -1.41 4.79
C ILE A 49 0.19 -0.82 4.45
N THR A 50 0.62 0.25 5.12
CA THR A 50 1.86 0.95 4.78
C THR A 50 3.10 0.09 5.00
N ILE A 51 3.24 -0.57 6.17
CA ILE A 51 4.39 -1.43 6.45
C ILE A 51 4.51 -2.57 5.43
N PRO A 52 3.44 -3.36 5.18
CA PRO A 52 3.49 -4.38 4.13
C PRO A 52 3.88 -3.85 2.75
N LEU A 53 3.39 -2.68 2.33
CA LEU A 53 3.78 -2.07 1.05
C LEU A 53 5.27 -1.74 1.00
N ILE A 54 5.84 -1.22 2.10
CA ILE A 54 7.28 -0.96 2.21
C ILE A 54 8.08 -2.27 2.08
N GLU A 55 7.68 -3.33 2.80
CA GLU A 55 8.36 -4.62 2.75
C GLU A 55 8.22 -5.32 1.40
N LEU A 56 7.10 -5.13 0.71
CA LEU A 56 6.88 -5.59 -0.66
C LEU A 56 7.69 -4.80 -1.70
N GLY A 57 8.35 -3.69 -1.29
CA GLY A 57 9.19 -2.88 -2.16
C GLY A 57 8.44 -1.84 -2.99
N VAL A 58 7.21 -1.53 -2.61
CA VAL A 58 6.34 -0.54 -3.26
C VAL A 58 5.82 0.48 -2.21
N PRO A 59 6.71 1.25 -1.56
CA PRO A 59 6.29 2.19 -0.53
C PRO A 59 5.23 3.16 -1.08
N PRO A 60 4.20 3.51 -0.28
CA PRO A 60 3.18 4.44 -0.73
C PRO A 60 3.76 5.86 -0.89
N VAL A 61 3.17 6.67 -1.76
CA VAL A 61 3.56 8.08 -1.92
C VAL A 61 3.00 8.95 -0.78
N ALA A 62 1.92 8.48 -0.13
CA ALA A 62 1.36 9.14 1.04
C ALA A 62 0.66 8.12 1.94
N SER A 63 0.64 8.39 3.23
CA SER A 63 0.11 7.48 4.26
C SER A 63 -0.59 8.23 5.39
N HIS A 64 -1.64 7.60 5.89
CA HIS A 64 -2.11 7.85 7.26
C HIS A 64 -0.97 7.65 8.25
N GLY A 65 -0.98 8.39 9.35
CA GLY A 65 0.02 8.27 10.40
C GLY A 65 -0.48 8.73 11.76
N ARG A 66 0.46 9.04 12.63
CA ARG A 66 0.23 9.53 13.98
C ARG A 66 0.95 10.86 14.18
N THR A 67 0.49 11.63 15.19
CA THR A 67 1.11 12.91 15.58
C THR A 67 1.63 12.78 17.00
N ARG A 68 2.89 13.22 17.23
CA ARG A 68 3.50 13.30 18.55
C ARG A 68 3.06 14.59 19.26
N PRO A 69 3.24 14.71 20.58
CA PRO A 69 2.92 15.93 21.32
C PRO A 69 3.65 17.19 20.82
N ASP A 70 4.81 17.05 20.18
CA ASP A 70 5.58 18.14 19.58
C ASP A 70 5.09 18.55 18.18
N GLY A 71 4.01 17.92 17.69
CA GLY A 71 3.43 18.18 16.38
C GLY A 71 4.09 17.42 15.22
N SER A 72 5.18 16.70 15.44
CA SER A 72 5.80 15.86 14.40
C SER A 72 4.94 14.64 14.09
N HIS A 73 5.06 14.13 12.86
CA HIS A 73 4.30 12.95 12.42
C HIS A 73 5.18 11.71 12.34
N TYR A 74 4.57 10.53 12.51
CA TYR A 74 5.28 9.26 12.44
C TYR A 74 4.36 8.13 11.94
N LEU A 75 4.99 7.11 11.36
CA LEU A 75 4.38 5.83 11.02
C LEU A 75 4.54 4.86 12.19
N ARG A 76 3.41 4.44 12.76
CA ARG A 76 3.40 3.55 13.93
C ARG A 76 4.20 2.27 13.68
N SER A 77 5.23 2.02 14.48
CA SER A 77 6.13 0.87 14.41
C SER A 77 6.97 0.74 13.12
N SER A 78 6.78 1.58 12.11
CA SER A 78 7.44 1.44 10.81
C SER A 78 8.95 1.63 10.90
N ALA A 79 9.41 2.68 11.58
CA ALA A 79 10.85 2.94 11.77
C ALA A 79 11.57 1.73 12.42
N MET A 80 10.91 1.07 13.40
CA MET A 80 11.47 -0.11 14.07
C MET A 80 11.52 -1.34 13.16
N LEU A 81 10.46 -1.57 12.36
CA LEU A 81 10.30 -2.78 11.55
C LEU A 81 11.00 -2.68 10.20
N THR A 82 11.00 -1.50 9.59
CA THR A 82 11.45 -1.29 8.22
C THR A 82 12.58 -0.27 8.08
N GLY A 83 12.85 0.50 9.12
CA GLY A 83 13.77 1.64 9.08
C GLY A 83 13.18 2.90 8.40
N VAL A 84 11.89 2.89 8.01
CA VAL A 84 11.25 3.96 7.26
C VAL A 84 10.23 4.72 8.11
N ASP A 85 10.29 6.06 8.08
CA ASP A 85 9.30 6.95 8.68
C ASP A 85 9.12 8.19 7.78
N PHE A 86 8.24 9.13 8.14
CA PHE A 86 8.00 10.35 7.36
C PHE A 86 9.23 11.25 7.27
N ASP A 87 10.08 11.28 8.31
CA ASP A 87 11.25 12.15 8.38
C ASP A 87 12.44 11.66 7.55
N ASN A 88 12.44 10.40 7.16
CA ASN A 88 13.53 9.79 6.39
C ASN A 88 13.08 9.15 5.06
N SER A 89 11.89 9.53 4.58
CA SER A 89 11.33 9.03 3.33
C SER A 89 10.56 10.12 2.58
N ASP A 90 10.17 9.82 1.33
CA ASP A 90 9.31 10.69 0.52
C ASP A 90 7.80 10.52 0.80
N ILE A 91 7.42 9.63 1.72
CA ILE A 91 6.03 9.37 2.07
C ILE A 91 5.43 10.62 2.72
N LYS A 92 4.31 11.11 2.17
CA LYS A 92 3.62 12.30 2.69
C LYS A 92 2.58 11.90 3.73
N PHE A 93 2.49 12.69 4.80
CA PHE A 93 1.44 12.54 5.81
C PHE A 93 0.11 13.10 5.29
N ILE A 94 -0.99 12.34 5.47
CA ILE A 94 -2.34 12.69 5.01
C ILE A 94 -3.37 12.75 6.13
N GLY A 95 -2.94 12.76 7.38
CA GLY A 95 -3.83 12.85 8.53
C GLY A 95 -3.73 11.67 9.49
N THR A 96 -4.47 11.76 10.57
CA THR A 96 -4.63 10.74 11.61
C THR A 96 -6.03 10.10 11.49
N ALA A 97 -6.88 10.21 12.51
CA ALA A 97 -8.28 9.78 12.43
C ALA A 97 -9.05 10.59 11.36
N ASP A 98 -8.78 11.89 11.29
CA ASP A 98 -9.29 12.77 10.25
C ASP A 98 -8.28 12.82 9.09
N ILE A 99 -8.74 12.43 7.93
CA ILE A 99 -7.95 12.38 6.70
C ILE A 99 -8.10 13.69 5.93
N ASP A 100 -6.99 14.28 5.55
CA ASP A 100 -6.95 15.43 4.66
C ASP A 100 -7.12 14.99 3.20
N LEU A 101 -8.33 15.15 2.66
CA LEU A 101 -8.64 14.78 1.28
C LEU A 101 -7.91 15.63 0.24
N GLU A 102 -7.54 16.87 0.59
CA GLU A 102 -6.75 17.72 -0.30
C GLU A 102 -5.32 17.19 -0.39
N ALA A 103 -4.73 16.76 0.72
CA ALA A 103 -3.42 16.11 0.74
C ALA A 103 -3.44 14.78 -0.04
N VAL A 104 -4.52 13.99 0.08
CA VAL A 104 -4.72 12.77 -0.72
C VAL A 104 -4.75 13.10 -2.21
N ALA A 105 -5.54 14.09 -2.62
CA ALA A 105 -5.63 14.49 -4.02
C ALA A 105 -4.32 15.09 -4.55
N ALA A 106 -3.61 15.89 -3.73
CA ALA A 106 -2.30 16.45 -4.06
C ALA A 106 -1.23 15.39 -4.28
N ALA A 107 -1.37 14.23 -3.62
CA ALA A 107 -0.49 13.07 -3.85
C ALA A 107 -0.67 12.44 -5.24
N LYS A 108 -1.73 12.79 -5.99
CA LYS A 108 -2.06 12.29 -7.34
C LYS A 108 -1.97 10.77 -7.42
N PRO A 109 -2.73 10.04 -6.58
CA PRO A 109 -2.68 8.59 -6.56
C PRO A 109 -3.23 7.97 -7.85
N ASP A 110 -2.72 6.81 -8.21
CA ASP A 110 -3.31 5.90 -9.19
C ASP A 110 -4.05 4.73 -8.51
N LEU A 111 -3.83 4.54 -7.20
CA LEU A 111 -4.54 3.59 -6.35
C LEU A 111 -4.62 4.12 -4.91
N ILE A 112 -5.79 4.01 -4.30
CA ILE A 112 -5.99 4.25 -2.87
C ILE A 112 -6.36 2.92 -2.20
N ILE A 113 -5.67 2.59 -1.09
CA ILE A 113 -5.97 1.40 -0.29
C ILE A 113 -6.45 1.88 1.08
N THR A 114 -7.70 1.54 1.40
CA THR A 114 -8.36 1.91 2.66
C THR A 114 -8.79 0.68 3.45
N GLU A 115 -9.43 0.91 4.58
CA GLU A 115 -10.08 -0.11 5.42
C GLU A 115 -11.56 0.21 5.60
N PRO A 116 -12.42 -0.77 5.96
CA PRO A 116 -13.88 -0.57 6.02
C PRO A 116 -14.33 0.50 7.01
N ASN A 117 -13.59 0.68 8.11
CA ASN A 117 -14.01 1.51 9.26
C ASN A 117 -13.36 2.91 9.27
N ARG A 118 -12.90 3.40 8.12
CA ARG A 118 -12.41 4.78 8.03
C ARG A 118 -13.55 5.79 8.06
N ASN A 119 -13.34 6.91 8.75
CA ASN A 119 -14.32 8.00 8.82
C ASN A 119 -14.56 8.69 7.46
N VAL A 120 -13.67 8.46 6.48
CA VAL A 120 -13.85 9.00 5.12
C VAL A 120 -14.68 8.03 4.29
N PRO A 121 -15.82 8.46 3.74
CA PRO A 121 -16.60 7.64 2.82
C PRO A 121 -15.79 7.23 1.60
N ILE A 122 -15.87 5.94 1.25
CA ILE A 122 -15.08 5.38 0.15
C ILE A 122 -15.44 6.02 -1.20
N GLU A 123 -16.67 6.49 -1.34
CA GLU A 123 -17.17 7.21 -2.52
C GLU A 123 -16.48 8.56 -2.72
N GLN A 124 -16.00 9.19 -1.66
CA GLN A 124 -15.21 10.43 -1.76
C GLN A 124 -13.78 10.11 -2.23
N LEU A 125 -13.18 9.06 -1.71
CA LEU A 125 -11.87 8.59 -2.15
C LEU A 125 -11.89 8.13 -3.61
N ALA A 126 -12.95 7.43 -4.02
CA ALA A 126 -13.14 6.94 -5.38
C ALA A 126 -13.28 8.05 -6.43
N LYS A 127 -13.60 9.30 -6.03
CA LYS A 127 -13.55 10.46 -6.93
C LYS A 127 -12.12 10.91 -7.24
N ILE A 128 -11.15 10.53 -6.40
CA ILE A 128 -9.74 10.90 -6.57
C ILE A 128 -9.01 9.83 -7.40
N ALA A 129 -9.17 8.55 -7.02
CA ALA A 129 -8.55 7.42 -7.72
C ALA A 129 -9.30 6.11 -7.44
N PRO A 130 -9.06 5.03 -8.21
CA PRO A 130 -9.51 3.70 -7.86
C PRO A 130 -9.22 3.39 -6.39
N THR A 131 -10.25 3.00 -5.63
CA THR A 131 -10.15 2.81 -4.19
C THR A 131 -10.61 1.42 -3.80
N VAL A 132 -9.74 0.64 -3.18
CA VAL A 132 -10.02 -0.70 -2.66
C VAL A 132 -10.01 -0.70 -1.14
N SER A 133 -10.86 -1.50 -0.54
CA SER A 133 -10.93 -1.72 0.91
C SER A 133 -10.32 -3.06 1.28
N ILE A 134 -9.33 -3.05 2.19
CA ILE A 134 -8.74 -4.25 2.78
C ILE A 134 -9.01 -4.23 4.28
N ASP A 135 -9.75 -5.23 4.75
CA ASP A 135 -10.09 -5.36 6.16
C ASP A 135 -8.99 -6.13 6.89
N HIS A 136 -8.25 -5.44 7.75
CA HIS A 136 -7.19 -6.03 8.56
C HIS A 136 -7.72 -6.94 9.68
N LEU A 137 -9.02 -6.86 10.01
CA LEU A 137 -9.67 -7.74 10.98
C LEU A 137 -10.11 -9.07 10.37
N LEU A 138 -10.17 -9.16 9.04
CA LEU A 138 -10.49 -10.41 8.34
C LEU A 138 -9.24 -11.25 8.12
N GLY A 139 -8.84 -12.03 9.13
CA GLY A 139 -7.74 -12.98 9.02
C GLY A 139 -6.41 -12.45 9.54
N SER A 140 -5.32 -12.98 9.01
CA SER A 140 -3.96 -12.73 9.52
C SER A 140 -3.12 -11.88 8.57
N ALA A 141 -1.95 -11.42 9.04
CA ALA A 141 -0.97 -10.70 8.23
C ALA A 141 -0.65 -11.37 6.88
N PRO A 142 -0.43 -12.70 6.78
CA PRO A 142 -0.22 -13.35 5.48
C PRO A 142 -1.32 -13.10 4.44
N ARG A 143 -2.58 -12.99 4.87
CA ARG A 143 -3.70 -12.67 3.97
C ARG A 143 -3.58 -11.23 3.43
N ILE A 144 -3.28 -10.26 4.30
CA ILE A 144 -3.11 -8.86 3.91
C ILE A 144 -1.97 -8.73 2.92
N TYR A 145 -0.80 -9.32 3.22
CA TYR A 145 0.34 -9.35 2.32
C TYR A 145 0.01 -9.98 0.97
N GLY A 146 -0.77 -11.08 0.97
CA GLY A 146 -1.24 -11.73 -0.26
C GLY A 146 -2.05 -10.79 -1.14
N LYS A 147 -3.05 -10.11 -0.57
CA LYS A 147 -3.90 -9.14 -1.29
C LYS A 147 -3.11 -7.93 -1.78
N LEU A 148 -2.22 -7.39 -0.95
CA LEU A 148 -1.37 -6.26 -1.35
C LEU A 148 -0.40 -6.66 -2.46
N ALA A 149 0.18 -7.86 -2.41
CA ALA A 149 1.04 -8.37 -3.47
C ALA A 149 0.28 -8.56 -4.79
N GLU A 150 -0.96 -9.04 -4.74
CA GLU A 150 -1.85 -9.14 -5.91
C GLU A 150 -2.11 -7.77 -6.52
N LEU A 151 -2.52 -6.78 -5.70
CA LEU A 151 -2.79 -5.40 -6.12
C LEU A 151 -1.58 -4.69 -6.73
N THR A 152 -0.37 -5.05 -6.31
CA THR A 152 0.85 -4.33 -6.68
C THR A 152 1.78 -5.12 -7.61
N GLY A 153 1.40 -6.34 -7.99
CA GLY A 153 2.24 -7.20 -8.84
C GLY A 153 3.52 -7.68 -8.14
N THR A 154 3.55 -7.75 -6.80
CA THR A 154 4.77 -8.06 -6.03
C THR A 154 4.82 -9.48 -5.46
N GLN A 155 4.14 -10.44 -6.08
CA GLN A 155 4.07 -11.84 -5.62
C GLN A 155 5.46 -12.48 -5.51
N ALA A 156 6.39 -12.14 -6.39
CA ALA A 156 7.78 -12.64 -6.32
C ALA A 156 8.49 -12.15 -5.05
N ARG A 157 8.28 -10.89 -4.65
CA ARG A 157 8.81 -10.34 -3.40
C ARG A 157 8.17 -11.00 -2.19
N LEU A 158 6.86 -11.20 -2.20
CA LEU A 158 6.14 -11.91 -1.15
C LEU A 158 6.69 -13.32 -0.96
N ALA A 159 6.98 -14.06 -2.04
CA ALA A 159 7.57 -15.38 -1.94
C ALA A 159 8.95 -15.39 -1.24
N ILE A 160 9.75 -14.33 -1.40
CA ILE A 160 11.02 -14.15 -0.68
C ILE A 160 10.76 -13.92 0.83
N LEU A 161 9.82 -13.03 1.17
CA LEU A 161 9.47 -12.75 2.57
C LEU A 161 8.95 -14.02 3.25
N ASN A 162 8.06 -14.76 2.61
CA ASN A 162 7.53 -16.01 3.14
C ASN A 162 8.61 -17.06 3.38
N ARG A 163 9.57 -17.23 2.47
CA ARG A 163 10.70 -18.15 2.67
C ARG A 163 11.53 -17.74 3.88
N ARG A 164 11.86 -16.44 4.01
CA ARG A 164 12.59 -15.93 5.16
C ARG A 164 11.85 -16.23 6.47
N TYR A 165 10.56 -15.97 6.50
CA TYR A 165 9.72 -16.26 7.67
C TYR A 165 9.73 -17.74 8.03
N GLN A 166 9.52 -18.64 7.07
CA GLN A 166 9.55 -20.08 7.29
C GLN A 166 10.91 -20.57 7.79
N THR A 167 12.01 -20.06 7.24
CA THR A 167 13.36 -20.38 7.71
C THR A 167 13.54 -20.00 9.18
N GLN A 168 13.07 -18.82 9.59
CA GLN A 168 13.15 -18.37 10.98
C GLN A 168 12.30 -19.26 11.91
N ILE A 169 11.11 -19.65 11.48
CA ILE A 169 10.24 -20.58 12.23
C ILE A 169 10.94 -21.94 12.42
N GLU A 170 11.53 -22.51 11.38
CA GLU A 170 12.23 -23.80 11.49
C GLU A 170 13.46 -23.70 12.40
N GLN A 171 14.24 -22.62 12.33
CA GLN A 171 15.34 -22.35 13.25
C GLN A 171 14.86 -22.28 14.70
N LEU A 172 13.75 -21.57 14.94
CA LEU A 172 13.18 -21.45 16.27
C LEU A 172 12.72 -22.81 16.82
N LYS A 173 12.04 -23.63 16.01
CA LYS A 173 11.62 -24.98 16.40
C LYS A 173 12.78 -25.90 16.76
N GLN A 174 13.96 -25.73 16.13
CA GLN A 174 15.18 -26.49 16.48
C GLN A 174 15.76 -26.07 17.83
N THR A 175 15.52 -24.84 18.26
CA THR A 175 16.06 -24.26 19.49
C THR A 175 15.14 -24.46 20.70
N ILE A 176 13.83 -24.51 20.48
CA ILE A 176 12.80 -24.53 21.50
C ILE A 176 11.92 -25.78 21.34
N ASP A 177 11.76 -26.56 22.42
CA ASP A 177 10.77 -27.63 22.47
C ASP A 177 9.36 -27.05 22.62
N THR A 178 8.74 -26.74 21.47
CA THR A 178 7.40 -26.11 21.40
C THR A 178 6.29 -26.97 22.01
N HIS A 179 6.51 -28.28 22.20
CA HIS A 179 5.54 -29.19 22.82
C HIS A 179 5.43 -29.00 24.33
N LYS A 180 6.43 -28.36 24.96
CA LYS A 180 6.50 -28.10 26.39
C LYS A 180 6.14 -26.68 26.80
N ILE A 181 5.80 -25.83 25.81
CA ILE A 181 5.53 -24.40 26.04
C ILE A 181 4.06 -24.11 25.78
N THR A 182 3.38 -23.56 26.79
CA THR A 182 2.05 -22.98 26.63
C THR A 182 2.17 -21.47 26.48
N VAL A 183 1.58 -20.90 25.43
CA VAL A 183 1.59 -19.46 25.15
C VAL A 183 0.17 -18.90 25.30
N SER A 184 0.06 -17.78 26.01
CA SER A 184 -1.19 -17.00 26.05
C SER A 184 -0.98 -15.68 25.32
N VAL A 185 -1.88 -15.35 24.40
CA VAL A 185 -1.92 -14.05 23.74
C VAL A 185 -3.01 -13.21 24.39
N ILE A 186 -2.62 -12.09 24.99
CA ILE A 186 -3.55 -11.18 25.66
C ILE A 186 -3.51 -9.84 24.93
N GLN A 187 -4.67 -9.34 24.54
CA GLN A 187 -4.85 -8.01 23.96
C GLN A 187 -5.76 -7.19 24.85
N ALA A 188 -5.30 -6.02 25.28
CA ALA A 188 -6.17 -5.05 25.95
C ALA A 188 -7.06 -4.38 24.89
N ASN A 189 -8.38 -4.44 25.09
CA ASN A 189 -9.32 -3.61 24.36
C ASN A 189 -9.53 -2.32 25.15
N ASN A 190 -9.21 -1.19 24.55
CA ASN A 190 -9.51 0.15 25.08
C ASN A 190 -10.93 0.55 24.73
#